data_f3e1507d365c4e40a5985e7c92b94468
#
_entry.id   f3e1507d365c4e40a5985e7c92b94468
#
_cell.length_a   1.000
_cell.length_b   1.000
_cell.length_c   1.000
_cell.angle_alpha   90.00
_cell.angle_beta   90.00
_cell.angle_gamma   90.00
#
_symmetry.space_group_name_H-M   'P 1'
#
loop_
_entity.id
_entity.type
_entity.pdbx_description
1 polymer ?
#
loop_
_entity_poly.entity_id
_entity_poly.type
_entity_poly.pdbx_seq_one_letter_code
_entity_poly.pdbx_strand_id
1 'polypeptide(L)'
;MFAAKMIELDEKLRHLHERIDDGEHEDITALMCELKALTEEYNLEQDAIRYRLKECKVPKIQALISMYNDVQERMHNAAESDPEATWNENAENTALLAEYALDFAILAADRALLLSLKAIQEQKEASKIELQQNNLV
;
A
#
# COMPACT_ATOMS: atom_id res chain seq x y z
N MET A 1 16.57 9.21 6.53
CA MET A 1 16.39 8.04 5.65
C MET A 1 14.92 7.78 5.31
N PHE A 2 14.02 7.76 6.28
CA PHE A 2 12.60 7.44 6.05
C PHE A 2 11.69 8.66 5.85
N ALA A 3 12.17 9.87 6.11
CA ALA A 3 11.36 11.10 6.11
C ALA A 3 10.59 11.33 4.80
N ALA A 4 11.25 11.18 3.65
CA ALA A 4 10.60 11.37 2.35
C ALA A 4 9.47 10.35 2.11
N LYS A 5 9.69 9.09 2.48
CA LYS A 5 8.68 8.03 2.38
C LYS A 5 7.51 8.24 3.33
N MET A 6 7.78 8.76 4.52
CA MET A 6 6.72 9.11 5.48
C MET A 6 5.85 10.26 4.99
N ILE A 7 6.46 11.29 4.39
CA ILE A 7 5.71 12.41 3.78
C ILE A 7 4.83 11.89 2.63
N GLU A 8 5.38 11.05 1.76
CA GLU A 8 4.64 10.43 0.65
C GLU A 8 3.43 9.63 1.16
N LEU A 9 3.61 8.84 2.23
CA LEU A 9 2.54 8.07 2.85
C LEU A 9 1.47 8.97 3.48
N ASP A 10 1.87 9.99 4.23
CA ASP A 10 0.95 10.94 4.87
C ASP A 10 0.08 11.66 3.83
N GLU A 11 0.68 12.13 2.74
CA GLU A 11 -0.03 12.75 1.63
C GLU A 11 -1.01 11.78 0.97
N LYS A 12 -0.60 10.54 0.76
CA LYS A 12 -1.46 9.50 0.18
C LYS A 12 -2.68 9.22 1.06
N LEU A 13 -2.48 9.05 2.37
CA LEU A 13 -3.56 8.82 3.33
C LEU A 13 -4.53 10.00 3.40
N ARG A 14 -4.03 11.23 3.36
CA ARG A 14 -4.87 12.43 3.31
C ARG A 14 -5.73 12.46 2.06
N HIS A 15 -5.15 12.19 0.88
CA HIS A 15 -5.89 12.12 -0.38
C HIS A 15 -6.95 11.03 -0.37
N LEU A 16 -6.64 9.84 0.15
CA LEU A 16 -7.61 8.76 0.30
C LEU A 16 -8.79 9.18 1.16
N HIS A 17 -8.51 9.82 2.30
CA HIS A 17 -9.54 10.29 3.23
C HIS A 17 -10.47 11.32 2.58
N GLU A 18 -9.89 12.33 1.93
CA GLU A 18 -10.64 13.38 1.22
C GLU A 18 -11.51 12.80 0.10
N ARG A 19 -11.00 11.87 -0.69
CA ARG A 19 -11.73 11.27 -1.81
C ARG A 19 -12.87 10.36 -1.37
N ILE A 20 -12.71 9.62 -0.27
CA ILE A 20 -13.79 8.82 0.31
C ILE A 20 -14.89 9.74 0.84
N ASP A 21 -14.53 10.79 1.56
CA ASP A 21 -15.48 11.76 2.12
C ASP A 21 -16.26 12.48 1.01
N ASP A 22 -15.57 12.95 -0.02
CA ASP A 22 -16.20 13.55 -1.20
C ASP A 22 -17.12 12.57 -1.93
N GLY A 23 -16.69 11.32 -2.09
CA GLY A 23 -17.45 10.27 -2.76
C GLY A 23 -18.77 9.95 -2.09
N GLU A 24 -18.84 10.01 -0.77
CA GLU A 24 -20.08 9.81 -0.01
C GLU A 24 -21.16 10.85 -0.32
N HIS A 25 -20.78 12.03 -0.82
CA HIS A 25 -21.65 13.16 -1.14
C HIS A 25 -21.96 13.30 -2.64
N GLU A 26 -21.35 12.47 -3.49
CA GLU A 26 -21.53 12.55 -4.95
C GLU A 26 -22.67 11.64 -5.43
N ASP A 27 -23.25 11.98 -6.60
CA ASP A 27 -24.20 11.10 -7.27
C ASP A 27 -23.50 9.94 -7.99
N ILE A 28 -24.29 8.96 -8.43
CA ILE A 28 -23.79 7.74 -9.08
C ILE A 28 -22.99 8.06 -10.34
N THR A 29 -23.42 9.02 -11.15
CA THR A 29 -22.75 9.38 -12.41
C THR A 29 -21.39 10.00 -12.14
N ALA A 30 -21.30 10.92 -11.20
CA ALA A 30 -20.03 11.54 -10.77
C ALA A 30 -19.07 10.49 -10.18
N LEU A 31 -19.57 9.58 -9.33
CA LEU A 31 -18.80 8.47 -8.76
C LEU A 31 -18.25 7.53 -9.84
N MET A 32 -19.03 7.20 -10.86
CA MET A 32 -18.55 6.34 -11.96
C MET A 32 -17.40 6.99 -12.73
N CYS A 33 -17.49 8.29 -13.01
CA CYS A 33 -16.42 9.03 -13.69
C CYS A 33 -15.16 9.11 -12.83
N GLU A 34 -15.32 9.41 -11.55
CA GLU A 34 -14.21 9.50 -10.60
C GLU A 34 -13.52 8.15 -10.39
N LEU A 35 -14.29 7.08 -10.25
CA LEU A 35 -13.76 5.72 -10.09
C LEU A 35 -12.92 5.30 -11.31
N LYS A 36 -13.38 5.65 -12.51
CA LYS A 36 -12.62 5.39 -13.74
C LYS A 36 -11.30 6.16 -13.75
N ALA A 37 -11.33 7.45 -13.42
CA ALA A 37 -10.12 8.28 -13.36
C ALA A 37 -9.14 7.78 -12.30
N LEU A 38 -9.63 7.41 -11.12
CA LEU A 38 -8.83 6.85 -10.03
C LEU A 38 -8.21 5.50 -10.38
N THR A 39 -8.93 4.66 -11.11
CA THR A 39 -8.41 3.37 -11.58
C THR A 39 -7.24 3.57 -12.53
N GLU A 40 -7.33 4.54 -13.42
CA GLU A 40 -6.23 4.89 -14.34
C GLU A 40 -5.02 5.44 -13.58
N GLU A 41 -5.22 6.36 -12.63
CA GLU A 41 -4.16 6.88 -11.76
C GLU A 41 -3.49 5.77 -10.94
N TYR A 42 -4.28 4.87 -10.38
CA TYR A 42 -3.81 3.73 -9.61
C TYR A 42 -2.94 2.80 -10.45
N ASN A 43 -3.35 2.48 -11.67
CA ASN A 43 -2.58 1.64 -12.58
C ASN A 43 -1.23 2.27 -12.93
N LEU A 44 -1.19 3.57 -13.19
CA LEU A 44 0.06 4.30 -13.47
C LEU A 44 0.99 4.30 -12.24
N GLU A 45 0.47 4.53 -11.05
CA GLU A 45 1.24 4.49 -9.80
C GLU A 45 1.79 3.09 -9.52
N GLN A 46 0.98 2.05 -9.73
CA GLN A 46 1.39 0.65 -9.60
C GLN A 46 2.55 0.32 -10.55
N ASP A 47 2.45 0.73 -11.80
CA ASP A 47 3.49 0.50 -12.80
C ASP A 47 4.80 1.23 -12.43
N ALA A 48 4.71 2.46 -11.94
CA ALA A 48 5.87 3.24 -11.48
C ALA A 48 6.56 2.57 -10.28
N ILE A 49 5.79 2.08 -9.30
CA ILE A 49 6.32 1.36 -8.14
C ILE A 49 6.96 0.03 -8.56
N ARG A 50 6.30 -0.74 -9.42
CA ARG A 50 6.84 -2.00 -9.95
C ARG A 50 8.16 -1.79 -10.68
N TYR A 51 8.25 -0.72 -11.48
CA TYR A 51 9.48 -0.38 -12.18
C TYR A 51 10.64 -0.11 -11.20
N ARG A 52 10.40 0.70 -10.16
CA ARG A 52 11.40 0.96 -9.11
C ARG A 52 11.81 -0.31 -8.36
N LEU A 53 10.86 -1.21 -8.09
CA LEU A 53 11.11 -2.45 -7.36
C LEU A 53 11.88 -3.48 -8.17
N LYS A 54 11.78 -3.46 -9.50
CA LYS A 54 12.59 -4.33 -10.39
C LYS A 54 14.09 -4.06 -10.28
N GLU A 55 14.46 -2.85 -9.91
CA GLU A 55 15.87 -2.49 -9.68
C GLU A 55 16.45 -3.15 -8.42
N CYS A 56 15.61 -3.61 -7.51
CA CYS A 56 16.05 -4.29 -6.30
C CYS A 56 16.45 -5.74 -6.60
N LYS A 57 17.72 -6.06 -6.35
CA LYS A 57 18.29 -7.41 -6.59
C LYS A 57 18.32 -8.29 -5.35
N VAL A 58 17.74 -7.83 -4.24
CA VAL A 58 17.68 -8.60 -2.99
C VAL A 58 16.60 -9.69 -3.10
N PRO A 59 16.95 -10.99 -3.04
CA PRO A 59 15.97 -12.08 -3.26
C PRO A 59 14.77 -12.06 -2.32
N LYS A 60 14.97 -11.70 -1.06
CA LYS A 60 13.88 -11.59 -0.06
C LYS A 60 12.85 -10.52 -0.46
N ILE A 61 13.32 -9.39 -0.99
CA ILE A 61 12.44 -8.30 -1.43
C ILE A 61 11.72 -8.69 -2.71
N GLN A 62 12.40 -9.32 -3.66
CA GLN A 62 11.76 -9.82 -4.88
C GLN A 62 10.65 -10.83 -4.59
N ALA A 63 10.86 -11.74 -3.64
CA ALA A 63 9.83 -12.68 -3.20
C ALA A 63 8.60 -11.98 -2.61
N LEU A 64 8.80 -10.94 -1.79
CA LEU A 64 7.71 -10.14 -1.21
C LEU A 64 6.93 -9.38 -2.28
N ILE A 65 7.61 -8.82 -3.28
CA ILE A 65 6.97 -8.14 -4.41
C ILE A 65 6.07 -9.09 -5.19
N SER A 66 6.56 -10.30 -5.48
CA SER A 66 5.78 -11.32 -6.17
C SER A 66 4.52 -11.71 -5.39
N MET A 67 4.65 -11.91 -4.08
CA MET A 67 3.52 -12.22 -3.19
C MET A 67 2.52 -11.07 -3.13
N TYR A 68 3.00 -9.83 -3.06
CA TYR A 68 2.14 -8.64 -3.03
C TYR A 68 1.35 -8.50 -4.34
N ASN A 69 1.99 -8.70 -5.49
CA ASN A 69 1.31 -8.69 -6.79
C ASN A 69 0.21 -9.76 -6.87
N ASP A 70 0.46 -10.94 -6.33
CA ASP A 70 -0.54 -12.02 -6.25
C ASP A 70 -1.74 -11.63 -5.38
N VAL A 71 -1.50 -11.01 -4.24
CA VAL A 71 -2.56 -10.48 -3.36
C VAL A 71 -3.40 -9.42 -4.07
N GLN A 72 -2.76 -8.48 -4.79
CA GLN A 72 -3.45 -7.44 -5.56
C GLN A 72 -4.35 -8.02 -6.64
N GLU A 73 -3.87 -9.02 -7.37
CA GLU A 73 -4.65 -9.71 -8.40
C GLU A 73 -5.87 -10.41 -7.80
N ARG A 74 -5.70 -11.10 -6.69
CA ARG A 74 -6.79 -11.76 -5.96
C ARG A 74 -7.82 -10.77 -5.44
N MET A 75 -7.40 -9.61 -4.93
CA MET A 75 -8.30 -8.55 -4.49
C MET A 75 -9.09 -7.95 -5.66
N HIS A 76 -8.42 -7.75 -6.79
CA HIS A 76 -9.07 -7.28 -8.02
C HIS A 76 -10.17 -8.25 -8.47
N ASN A 77 -9.86 -9.54 -8.53
CA ASN A 77 -10.81 -10.58 -8.92
C ASN A 77 -11.96 -10.71 -7.91
N ALA A 78 -11.68 -10.57 -6.62
CA ALA A 78 -12.70 -10.61 -5.57
C ALA A 78 -13.67 -9.41 -5.63
N ALA A 79 -13.24 -8.28 -6.18
CA ALA A 79 -14.05 -7.09 -6.35
C ALA A 79 -14.99 -7.15 -7.58
N GLU A 80 -14.80 -8.14 -8.46
CA GLU A 80 -15.71 -8.32 -9.60
C GLU A 80 -17.10 -8.75 -9.14
N SER A 81 -18.13 -8.17 -9.77
CA SER A 81 -19.52 -8.49 -9.45
C SER A 81 -19.87 -9.92 -9.87
N ASP A 82 -20.54 -10.65 -8.98
CA ASP A 82 -21.09 -11.95 -9.29
C ASP A 82 -22.39 -11.76 -10.08
N PRO A 83 -22.47 -12.24 -11.34
CA PRO A 83 -23.69 -12.10 -12.15
C PRO A 83 -24.88 -12.86 -11.60
N GLU A 84 -24.67 -13.87 -10.76
CA GLU A 84 -25.77 -14.65 -10.14
C GLU A 84 -26.26 -14.04 -8.82
N ALA A 85 -25.53 -13.09 -8.24
CA ALA A 85 -25.89 -12.39 -7.01
C ALA A 85 -26.79 -11.18 -7.28
N THR A 86 -27.57 -10.78 -6.28
CA THR A 86 -28.33 -9.52 -6.33
C THR A 86 -27.42 -8.30 -6.26
N TRP A 87 -27.95 -7.12 -6.65
CA TRP A 87 -27.23 -5.86 -6.50
C TRP A 87 -26.85 -5.58 -5.06
N ASN A 88 -27.72 -5.92 -4.11
CA ASN A 88 -27.48 -5.73 -2.68
C ASN A 88 -26.35 -6.65 -2.18
N GLU A 89 -26.36 -7.91 -2.57
CA GLU A 89 -25.31 -8.88 -2.20
C GLU A 89 -23.95 -8.44 -2.75
N ASN A 90 -23.88 -7.99 -4.00
CA ASN A 90 -22.66 -7.46 -4.58
C ASN A 90 -22.15 -6.22 -3.83
N ALA A 91 -23.05 -5.29 -3.48
CA ALA A 91 -22.72 -4.09 -2.73
C ALA A 91 -22.18 -4.42 -1.33
N GLU A 92 -22.82 -5.34 -0.62
CA GLU A 92 -22.37 -5.80 0.71
C GLU A 92 -21.01 -6.49 0.65
N ASN A 93 -20.79 -7.35 -0.34
CA ASN A 93 -19.52 -8.04 -0.54
C ASN A 93 -18.39 -7.06 -0.86
N THR A 94 -18.64 -6.06 -1.70
CA THR A 94 -17.65 -5.03 -2.03
C THR A 94 -17.34 -4.15 -0.82
N ALA A 95 -18.36 -3.78 -0.03
CA ALA A 95 -18.16 -3.01 1.20
C ALA A 95 -17.30 -3.78 2.21
N LEU A 96 -17.56 -5.06 2.39
CA LEU A 96 -16.78 -5.93 3.26
C LEU A 96 -15.34 -6.06 2.79
N LEU A 97 -15.12 -6.24 1.48
CA LEU A 97 -13.79 -6.29 0.90
C LEU A 97 -13.03 -4.98 1.12
N ALA A 98 -13.70 -3.83 0.99
CA ALA A 98 -13.12 -2.52 1.24
C ALA A 98 -12.69 -2.35 2.71
N GLU A 99 -13.51 -2.79 3.67
CA GLU A 99 -13.15 -2.78 5.09
C GLU A 99 -11.90 -3.63 5.37
N TYR A 100 -11.83 -4.84 4.83
CA TYR A 100 -10.64 -5.69 4.96
C TYR A 100 -9.41 -5.09 4.28
N ALA A 101 -9.57 -4.42 3.15
CA ALA A 101 -8.45 -3.72 2.50
C ALA A 101 -7.89 -2.61 3.37
N LEU A 102 -8.75 -1.86 4.08
CA LEU A 102 -8.33 -0.84 5.05
C LEU A 102 -7.62 -1.47 6.26
N ASP A 103 -8.11 -2.60 6.77
CA ASP A 103 -7.45 -3.36 7.83
C ASP A 103 -6.06 -3.85 7.41
N PHE A 104 -5.91 -4.35 6.20
CA PHE A 104 -4.60 -4.73 5.66
C PHE A 104 -3.65 -3.55 5.54
N ALA A 105 -4.15 -2.36 5.19
CA ALA A 105 -3.36 -1.14 5.16
C ALA A 105 -2.83 -0.76 6.56
N ILE A 106 -3.67 -0.91 7.60
CA ILE A 106 -3.27 -0.70 9.00
C ILE A 106 -2.16 -1.68 9.40
N LEU A 107 -2.35 -2.97 9.12
CA LEU A 107 -1.35 -4.00 9.41
C LEU A 107 -0.02 -3.75 8.67
N ALA A 108 -0.09 -3.30 7.43
CA ALA A 108 1.10 -2.95 6.65
C ALA A 108 1.82 -1.73 7.23
N ALA A 109 1.08 -0.73 7.68
CA ALA A 109 1.65 0.46 8.34
C ALA A 109 2.35 0.08 9.66
N ASP A 110 1.74 -0.78 10.48
CA ASP A 110 2.36 -1.30 11.70
C ASP A 110 3.66 -2.04 11.41
N ARG A 111 3.65 -2.89 10.40
CA ARG A 111 4.85 -3.62 9.98
C ARG A 111 5.94 -2.69 9.48
N ALA A 112 5.59 -1.67 8.71
CA ALA A 112 6.52 -0.65 8.23
C ALA A 112 7.17 0.11 9.39
N LEU A 113 6.40 0.46 10.43
CA LEU A 113 6.93 1.09 11.65
C LEU A 113 7.95 0.18 12.35
N LEU A 114 7.59 -1.08 12.60
CA LEU A 114 8.48 -2.04 13.26
C LEU A 114 9.79 -2.24 12.49
N LEU A 115 9.71 -2.39 11.17
CA LEU A 115 10.90 -2.55 10.32
C LEU A 115 11.76 -1.30 10.28
N SER A 116 11.15 -0.12 10.25
CA SER A 116 11.87 1.17 10.27
C SER A 116 12.64 1.36 11.57
N LEU A 117 12.01 1.08 12.71
CA LEU A 117 12.67 1.15 14.01
C LEU A 117 13.77 0.12 14.15
N LYS A 118 13.57 -1.09 13.66
CA LYS A 118 14.59 -2.13 13.64
C LYS A 118 15.81 -1.71 12.79
N ALA A 119 15.57 -1.14 11.62
CA ALA A 119 16.64 -0.63 10.75
C ALA A 119 17.45 0.47 11.44
N ILE A 120 16.80 1.40 12.12
CA ILE A 120 17.45 2.46 12.88
C ILE A 120 18.31 1.87 14.02
N GLN A 121 17.78 0.89 14.74
CA GLN A 121 18.52 0.19 15.80
C GLN A 121 19.79 -0.47 15.24
N GLU A 122 19.65 -1.26 14.18
CA GLU A 122 20.77 -1.98 13.56
C GLU A 122 21.84 -1.02 13.03
N GLN A 123 21.46 0.12 12.45
CA GLN A 123 22.38 1.15 11.99
C GLN A 123 23.16 1.79 13.14
N LYS A 124 22.50 2.07 14.25
CA LYS A 124 23.15 2.61 15.44
C LYS A 124 24.12 1.61 16.08
N GLU A 125 23.76 0.34 16.12
CA GLU A 125 24.63 -0.72 16.60
C GLU A 125 25.86 -0.90 15.70
N ALA A 126 25.66 -0.91 14.38
CA ALA A 126 26.76 -0.98 13.42
C ALA A 126 27.74 0.18 13.57
N SER A 127 27.24 1.41 13.70
CA SER A 127 28.08 2.61 13.94
C SER A 127 28.85 2.53 15.26
N LYS A 128 28.24 1.99 16.31
CA LYS A 128 28.89 1.79 17.60
C LYS A 128 30.01 0.76 17.50
N ILE A 129 29.83 -0.33 16.78
CA ILE A 129 30.85 -1.36 16.56
C ILE A 129 32.01 -0.79 15.76
N GLU A 130 31.77 -0.04 14.69
CA GLU A 130 32.84 0.63 13.90
C GLU A 130 33.66 1.59 14.74
N LEU A 131 33.04 2.40 15.59
CA LEU A 131 33.75 3.30 16.51
C LEU A 131 34.63 2.53 17.50
N GLN A 132 34.15 1.41 18.03
CA GLN A 132 34.91 0.55 18.92
C GLN A 132 36.12 -0.08 18.20
N GLN A 133 35.95 -0.55 16.97
CA GLN A 133 37.06 -1.10 16.16
C GLN A 133 38.10 -0.04 15.83
N ASN A 134 37.70 1.17 15.48
CA ASN A 134 38.61 2.27 15.19
C ASN A 134 39.38 2.74 16.43
N ASN A 135 38.82 2.61 17.62
CA ASN A 135 39.51 2.95 18.88
C ASN A 135 40.50 1.88 19.37
N LEU A 136 40.44 0.66 18.79
CA LEU A 136 41.36 -0.44 19.11
C LEU A 136 42.64 -0.42 18.26
N VAL A 137 42.69 0.42 17.25
CA VAL A 137 43.85 0.65 16.39
C VAL A 137 44.62 1.89 16.85
#